data_6f49037be9c3245ae8991105b8bf9977
#
_entry.id   6f49037be9c3245ae8991105b8bf9977
#
_cell.length_a   1.000
_cell.length_b   1.000
_cell.length_c   1.000
_cell.angle_alpha   90.00
_cell.angle_beta   90.00
_cell.angle_gamma   90.00
#
_symmetry.space_group_name_H-M   'P 1'
#
loop_
_entity.id
_entity.type
_entity.pdbx_description
1 polymer ?
#
loop_
_entity_poly.entity_id
_entity_poly.type
_entity_poly.pdbx_seq_one_letter_code
_entity_poly.pdbx_strand_id
1 'polypeptide(L)'
;MNLGMLGMHGCYTSNRAVAECDVLIAVGTRFSDRVALNPKTFAKNATIIQIDIDASELGKNVDVDLSIVGDAAYVLNAMLPQIKPAKHPDWMTMIQSWQAQDYHPVSDPTRLMPHQVIGEVCNQCGPDAVYVTDVGQHQMWAAQYLRHTKSRGFITSGGLGTMGFGYGAAIGAQMALGRQQRVVMFTGDASFHMNLNEACTAVSYELPIITVIFNNSV
;
A
#
# COMPACT_ATOMS: atom_id res chain seq x y z
N MET A 1 3.95 15.53 1.64
CA MET A 1 4.67 14.65 0.69
C MET A 1 4.23 13.22 0.97
N ASN A 2 3.91 12.42 -0.03
CA ASN A 2 3.61 10.99 0.14
C ASN A 2 4.84 10.18 -0.28
N LEU A 3 5.32 9.31 0.58
CA LEU A 3 6.48 8.44 0.33
C LEU A 3 6.08 7.00 -0.02
N GLY A 4 4.77 6.73 -0.18
CA GLY A 4 4.27 5.39 -0.45
C GLY A 4 4.10 4.55 0.80
N MET A 5 4.03 3.23 0.59
CA MET A 5 3.85 2.26 1.69
C MET A 5 5.15 2.08 2.49
N LEU A 6 4.99 1.55 3.69
CA LEU A 6 6.06 1.25 4.64
C LEU A 6 6.24 -0.27 4.80
N GLY A 7 7.40 -0.69 5.26
CA GLY A 7 7.70 -2.08 5.57
C GLY A 7 8.02 -2.91 4.33
N MET A 8 7.57 -4.16 4.32
CA MET A 8 7.82 -5.12 3.24
C MET A 8 7.32 -4.65 1.87
N HIS A 9 6.22 -3.91 1.83
CA HIS A 9 5.62 -3.35 0.61
C HIS A 9 6.15 -1.95 0.28
N GLY A 10 7.01 -1.39 1.15
CA GLY A 10 7.54 -0.04 1.04
C GLY A 10 8.77 0.07 0.15
N CYS A 11 9.09 1.30 -0.25
CA CYS A 11 10.34 1.63 -0.91
C CYS A 11 11.47 1.93 0.10
N TYR A 12 12.68 2.07 -0.41
CA TYR A 12 13.85 2.41 0.43
C TYR A 12 13.63 3.74 1.17
N THR A 13 13.14 4.76 0.48
CA THR A 13 12.90 6.10 1.05
C THR A 13 11.92 6.06 2.22
N SER A 14 10.77 5.40 2.08
CA SER A 14 9.76 5.34 3.14
C SER A 14 10.29 4.61 4.38
N ASN A 15 11.01 3.51 4.19
CA ASN A 15 11.62 2.76 5.28
C ASN A 15 12.74 3.55 5.96
N ARG A 16 13.58 4.26 5.18
CA ARG A 16 14.63 5.15 5.72
C ARG A 16 14.05 6.31 6.50
N ALA A 17 12.99 6.94 5.98
CA ALA A 17 12.34 8.07 6.65
C ALA A 17 11.83 7.67 8.05
N VAL A 18 11.25 6.49 8.21
CA VAL A 18 10.82 6.01 9.53
C VAL A 18 11.99 5.63 10.41
N ALA A 19 13.07 5.07 9.86
CA ALA A 19 14.24 4.71 10.65
C ALA A 19 15.00 5.92 11.20
N GLU A 20 14.94 7.07 10.52
CA GLU A 20 15.74 8.27 10.83
C GLU A 20 14.91 9.44 11.42
N CYS A 21 13.57 9.32 11.49
CA CYS A 21 12.76 10.39 12.04
C CYS A 21 12.97 10.54 13.55
N ASP A 22 12.76 11.75 14.05
CA ASP A 22 12.76 12.10 15.47
C ASP A 22 11.39 12.01 16.11
N VAL A 23 10.31 12.17 15.31
CA VAL A 23 8.92 12.00 15.72
C VAL A 23 8.18 11.16 14.70
N LEU A 24 7.48 10.13 15.16
CA LEU A 24 6.60 9.29 14.37
C LEU A 24 5.17 9.39 14.89
N ILE A 25 4.28 9.99 14.11
CA ILE A 25 2.85 10.02 14.43
C ILE A 25 2.16 8.91 13.65
N ALA A 26 1.74 7.87 14.34
CA ALA A 26 1.08 6.70 13.79
C ALA A 26 -0.44 6.81 13.98
N VAL A 27 -1.18 6.87 12.89
CA VAL A 27 -2.64 7.08 12.91
C VAL A 27 -3.35 5.87 12.32
N GLY A 28 -4.14 5.16 13.13
CA GLY A 28 -4.89 3.98 12.70
C GLY A 28 -4.01 2.82 12.21
N THR A 29 -2.81 2.67 12.77
CA THR A 29 -1.87 1.61 12.38
C THR A 29 -1.53 0.70 13.56
N ARG A 30 -1.60 -0.60 13.32
CA ARG A 30 -1.32 -1.63 14.33
C ARG A 30 0.14 -2.07 14.37
N PHE A 31 1.02 -1.49 13.57
CA PHE A 31 2.43 -1.90 13.46
C PHE A 31 2.57 -3.43 13.26
N SER A 32 1.92 -3.95 12.19
CA SER A 32 2.01 -5.37 11.89
C SER A 32 3.45 -5.81 11.60
N ASP A 33 3.68 -7.12 11.64
CA ASP A 33 4.96 -7.75 11.29
C ASP A 33 5.45 -7.39 9.88
N ARG A 34 4.53 -7.07 8.96
CA ARG A 34 4.86 -6.60 7.60
C ARG A 34 5.33 -5.16 7.54
N VAL A 35 5.02 -4.36 8.54
CA VAL A 35 5.40 -2.94 8.67
C VAL A 35 6.60 -2.79 9.61
N ALA A 36 6.50 -3.32 10.81
CA ALA A 36 7.55 -3.23 11.83
C ALA A 36 8.32 -4.57 11.90
N LEU A 37 9.00 -4.95 10.83
CA LEU A 37 9.71 -6.24 10.66
C LEU A 37 10.52 -6.67 11.89
N ASN A 38 11.10 -5.72 12.61
CA ASN A 38 11.72 -5.92 13.90
C ASN A 38 11.24 -4.83 14.87
N PRO A 39 10.26 -5.11 15.72
CA PRO A 39 9.70 -4.11 16.64
C PRO A 39 10.73 -3.44 17.55
N LYS A 40 11.78 -4.16 17.98
CA LYS A 40 12.82 -3.64 18.88
C LYS A 40 13.73 -2.59 18.24
N THR A 41 13.79 -2.55 16.93
CA THR A 41 14.63 -1.60 16.18
C THR A 41 13.83 -0.64 15.31
N PHE A 42 12.51 -0.81 15.29
CA PHE A 42 11.61 0.02 14.51
C PHE A 42 11.57 1.44 15.09
N ALA A 43 11.87 2.44 14.25
CA ALA A 43 11.86 3.87 14.61
C ALA A 43 12.54 4.18 15.97
N LYS A 44 13.62 3.47 16.30
CA LYS A 44 14.28 3.46 17.62
C LYS A 44 14.74 4.82 18.15
N ASN A 45 14.91 5.81 17.26
CA ASN A 45 15.35 7.16 17.59
C ASN A 45 14.18 8.15 17.67
N ALA A 46 12.96 7.72 17.34
CA ALA A 46 11.78 8.57 17.29
C ALA A 46 11.00 8.53 18.59
N THR A 47 10.40 9.67 18.93
CA THR A 47 9.25 9.71 19.84
C THR A 47 8.02 9.21 19.09
N ILE A 48 7.45 8.10 19.51
CA ILE A 48 6.33 7.45 18.82
C ILE A 48 5.01 7.85 19.48
N ILE A 49 4.14 8.52 18.72
CA ILE A 49 2.79 8.90 19.12
C ILE A 49 1.82 8.00 18.35
N GLN A 50 1.05 7.17 19.02
CA GLN A 50 0.07 6.31 18.37
C GLN A 50 -1.36 6.78 18.67
N ILE A 51 -2.14 6.97 17.61
CA ILE A 51 -3.54 7.38 17.66
C ILE A 51 -4.36 6.25 17.05
N ASP A 52 -5.24 5.66 17.84
CA ASP A 52 -6.14 4.62 17.37
C ASP A 52 -7.50 4.71 18.07
N ILE A 53 -8.56 4.27 17.41
CA ILE A 53 -9.89 4.19 17.99
C ILE A 53 -10.02 2.96 18.89
N ASP A 54 -9.23 1.93 18.62
CA ASP A 54 -9.16 0.70 19.41
C ASP A 54 -8.01 0.77 20.42
N ALA A 55 -8.37 0.89 21.69
CA ALA A 55 -7.41 0.92 22.80
C ALA A 55 -6.52 -0.34 22.87
N SER A 56 -6.98 -1.48 22.33
CA SER A 56 -6.24 -2.74 22.34
C SER A 56 -5.08 -2.80 21.34
N GLU A 57 -5.05 -1.89 20.37
CA GLU A 57 -3.96 -1.79 19.39
C GLU A 57 -2.82 -0.86 19.86
N LEU A 58 -3.05 -0.05 20.89
CA LEU A 58 -2.05 0.90 21.38
C LEU A 58 -0.92 0.19 22.14
N GLY A 59 0.32 0.41 21.69
CA GLY A 59 1.51 -0.19 22.30
C GLY A 59 1.62 -1.71 22.18
N LYS A 60 0.78 -2.35 21.36
CA LYS A 60 0.67 -3.81 21.26
C LYS A 60 1.89 -4.48 20.62
N ASN A 61 2.38 -3.92 19.54
CA ASN A 61 3.45 -4.53 18.73
C ASN A 61 4.76 -3.73 18.76
N VAL A 62 4.67 -2.44 19.01
CA VAL A 62 5.81 -1.53 19.14
C VAL A 62 5.59 -0.70 20.39
N ASP A 63 6.60 -0.55 21.21
CA ASP A 63 6.55 0.36 22.36
C ASP A 63 6.32 1.79 21.88
N VAL A 64 5.39 2.52 22.50
CA VAL A 64 5.05 3.88 22.11
C VAL A 64 5.19 4.83 23.30
N ASP A 65 5.64 6.05 23.02
CA ASP A 65 5.85 7.06 24.07
C ASP A 65 4.53 7.72 24.49
N LEU A 66 3.61 7.90 23.53
CA LEU A 66 2.30 8.50 23.78
C LEU A 66 1.19 7.76 23.03
N SER A 67 0.18 7.33 23.76
CA SER A 67 -1.01 6.67 23.23
C SER A 67 -2.22 7.58 23.33
N ILE A 68 -2.99 7.73 22.25
CA ILE A 68 -4.22 8.52 22.21
C ILE A 68 -5.35 7.63 21.68
N VAL A 69 -6.33 7.33 22.53
CA VAL A 69 -7.57 6.65 22.12
C VAL A 69 -8.53 7.67 21.54
N GLY A 70 -8.94 7.50 20.30
CA GLY A 70 -9.91 8.40 19.69
C GLY A 70 -10.05 8.24 18.18
N ASP A 71 -11.13 8.84 17.66
CA ASP A 71 -11.31 8.97 16.22
C ASP A 71 -10.20 9.86 15.62
N ALA A 72 -9.57 9.37 14.54
CA ALA A 72 -8.44 10.04 13.91
C ALA A 72 -8.75 11.47 13.47
N ALA A 73 -9.93 11.70 12.87
CA ALA A 73 -10.31 13.03 12.41
C ALA A 73 -10.52 13.99 13.60
N TYR A 74 -11.14 13.50 14.66
CA TYR A 74 -11.34 14.30 15.87
C TYR A 74 -10.01 14.70 16.52
N VAL A 75 -9.10 13.72 16.73
CA VAL A 75 -7.79 13.98 17.35
C VAL A 75 -6.95 14.93 16.50
N LEU A 76 -6.85 14.67 15.18
CA LEU A 76 -6.06 15.52 14.29
C LEU A 76 -6.61 16.96 14.21
N ASN A 77 -7.94 17.13 14.18
CA ASN A 77 -8.56 18.45 14.20
C ASN A 77 -8.30 19.21 15.51
N ALA A 78 -8.23 18.50 16.64
CA ALA A 78 -7.87 19.12 17.93
C ALA A 78 -6.38 19.48 18.02
N MET A 79 -5.50 18.74 17.36
CA MET A 79 -4.05 19.00 17.31
C MET A 79 -3.69 20.17 16.40
N LEU A 80 -4.31 20.27 15.21
CA LEU A 80 -3.95 21.25 14.18
C LEU A 80 -3.82 22.70 14.67
N PRO A 81 -4.75 23.25 15.47
CA PRO A 81 -4.65 24.64 15.94
C PRO A 81 -3.47 24.89 16.89
N GLN A 82 -2.92 23.82 17.47
CA GLN A 82 -1.82 23.91 18.45
C GLN A 82 -0.44 23.76 17.79
N ILE A 83 -0.40 23.32 16.52
CA ILE A 83 0.84 23.11 15.78
C ILE A 83 1.18 24.34 14.97
N LYS A 84 2.36 24.90 15.20
CA LYS A 84 2.87 26.01 14.39
C LYS A 84 3.45 25.48 13.08
N PRO A 85 3.14 26.11 11.94
CA PRO A 85 3.78 25.76 10.68
C PRO A 85 5.30 25.87 10.79
N ALA A 86 5.99 24.84 10.40
CA ALA A 86 7.45 24.80 10.37
C ALA A 86 7.95 24.29 9.01
N LYS A 87 9.16 24.74 8.62
CA LYS A 87 9.86 24.25 7.44
C LYS A 87 11.05 23.40 7.91
N HIS A 88 11.22 22.25 7.30
CA HIS A 88 12.29 21.31 7.60
C HIS A 88 13.15 21.06 6.35
N PRO A 89 13.94 22.06 5.87
CA PRO A 89 14.66 21.95 4.61
C PRO A 89 15.68 20.83 4.61
N ASP A 90 16.40 20.63 5.72
CA ASP A 90 17.42 19.57 5.83
C ASP A 90 16.77 18.16 5.74
N TRP A 91 15.65 17.96 6.45
CA TRP A 91 14.86 16.73 6.36
C TRP A 91 14.36 16.47 4.93
N MET A 92 13.87 17.50 4.26
CA MET A 92 13.42 17.40 2.88
C MET A 92 14.58 17.04 1.93
N THR A 93 15.76 17.63 2.14
CA THR A 93 16.97 17.30 1.37
C THR A 93 17.40 15.86 1.59
N MET A 94 17.36 15.37 2.83
CA MET A 94 17.64 13.96 3.12
C MET A 94 16.66 13.03 2.41
N ILE A 95 15.35 13.29 2.50
CA ILE A 95 14.34 12.50 1.80
C ILE A 95 14.61 12.47 0.29
N GLN A 96 14.92 13.60 -0.34
CA GLN A 96 15.23 13.68 -1.76
C GLN A 96 16.48 12.86 -2.13
N SER A 97 17.50 12.85 -1.26
CA SER A 97 18.70 12.04 -1.47
C SER A 97 18.40 10.53 -1.41
N TRP A 98 17.47 10.10 -0.56
CA TRP A 98 17.04 8.72 -0.49
C TRP A 98 16.17 8.33 -1.67
N GLN A 99 15.29 9.23 -2.13
CA GLN A 99 14.49 9.00 -3.35
C GLN A 99 15.38 8.78 -4.58
N ALA A 100 16.51 9.46 -4.65
CA ALA A 100 17.50 9.21 -5.71
C ALA A 100 18.19 7.83 -5.61
N GLN A 101 18.12 7.19 -4.44
CA GLN A 101 18.65 5.84 -4.18
C GLN A 101 17.56 4.77 -4.19
N ASP A 102 16.28 5.15 -4.34
CA ASP A 102 15.21 4.18 -4.48
C ASP A 102 15.53 3.21 -5.61
N TYR A 103 15.20 1.94 -5.38
CA TYR A 103 15.48 0.90 -6.35
C TYR A 103 14.83 1.21 -7.71
N HIS A 104 15.66 1.45 -8.70
CA HIS A 104 15.26 1.56 -10.08
C HIS A 104 15.46 0.20 -10.74
N PRO A 105 14.38 -0.55 -11.01
CA PRO A 105 14.52 -1.88 -11.56
C PRO A 105 15.21 -1.82 -12.93
N VAL A 106 16.27 -2.62 -13.08
CA VAL A 106 16.96 -2.75 -14.36
C VAL A 106 16.06 -3.55 -15.30
N SER A 107 15.80 -3.00 -16.49
CA SER A 107 15.10 -3.73 -17.53
C SER A 107 16.03 -4.78 -18.13
N ASP A 108 15.59 -6.03 -18.14
CA ASP A 108 16.26 -7.11 -18.87
C ASP A 108 15.66 -7.16 -20.30
N PRO A 109 16.46 -6.97 -21.37
CA PRO A 109 15.94 -6.99 -22.72
C PRO A 109 15.41 -8.37 -23.16
N THR A 110 15.75 -9.42 -22.41
CA THR A 110 15.34 -10.81 -22.70
C THR A 110 14.10 -11.23 -21.94
N ARG A 111 13.64 -10.45 -20.96
CA ARG A 111 12.54 -10.80 -20.06
C ARG A 111 11.61 -9.62 -19.83
N LEU A 112 10.32 -9.92 -19.75
CA LEU A 112 9.32 -8.96 -19.35
C LEU A 112 9.33 -8.84 -17.81
N MET A 113 9.66 -7.65 -17.31
CA MET A 113 9.77 -7.40 -15.88
C MET A 113 8.44 -6.88 -15.29
N PRO A 114 8.12 -7.21 -14.02
CA PRO A 114 6.85 -6.81 -13.40
C PRO A 114 6.56 -5.31 -13.44
N HIS A 115 7.56 -4.46 -13.21
CA HIS A 115 7.40 -3.00 -13.26
C HIS A 115 7.02 -2.49 -14.66
N GLN A 116 7.49 -3.16 -15.72
CA GLN A 116 7.13 -2.82 -17.11
C GLN A 116 5.67 -3.15 -17.37
N VAL A 117 5.22 -4.34 -16.94
CA VAL A 117 3.80 -4.74 -17.07
C VAL A 117 2.89 -3.78 -16.32
N ILE A 118 3.20 -3.50 -15.05
CA ILE A 118 2.39 -2.60 -14.21
C ILE A 118 2.38 -1.20 -14.80
N GLY A 119 3.54 -0.69 -15.21
CA GLY A 119 3.66 0.63 -15.82
C GLY A 119 2.84 0.77 -17.10
N GLU A 120 2.91 -0.24 -17.99
CA GLU A 120 2.15 -0.23 -19.25
C GLU A 120 0.65 -0.34 -19.01
N VAL A 121 0.21 -1.22 -18.09
CA VAL A 121 -1.20 -1.32 -17.71
C VAL A 121 -1.71 0.01 -17.14
N CYS A 122 -0.93 0.68 -16.29
CA CYS A 122 -1.28 2.02 -15.78
C CYS A 122 -1.41 3.05 -16.91
N ASN A 123 -0.51 3.02 -17.90
CA ASN A 123 -0.54 3.94 -19.04
C ASN A 123 -1.81 3.72 -19.87
N GLN A 124 -2.18 2.48 -20.14
CA GLN A 124 -3.35 2.12 -20.96
C GLN A 124 -4.69 2.33 -20.23
N CYS A 125 -4.73 2.05 -18.93
CA CYS A 125 -5.97 2.14 -18.15
C CYS A 125 -6.22 3.55 -17.61
N GLY A 126 -5.18 4.33 -17.43
CA GLY A 126 -5.22 5.70 -16.95
C GLY A 126 -5.29 5.83 -15.42
N PRO A 127 -5.14 7.06 -14.90
CA PRO A 127 -5.03 7.31 -13.47
C PRO A 127 -6.33 7.13 -12.71
N ASP A 128 -7.45 7.05 -13.41
CA ASP A 128 -8.78 6.90 -12.84
C ASP A 128 -9.20 5.45 -12.64
N ALA A 129 -8.44 4.49 -13.17
CA ALA A 129 -8.72 3.08 -12.97
C ALA A 129 -8.56 2.70 -11.49
N VAL A 130 -9.35 1.72 -11.05
CA VAL A 130 -9.20 1.09 -9.74
C VAL A 130 -8.40 -0.18 -9.89
N TYR A 131 -7.34 -0.27 -9.12
CA TYR A 131 -6.41 -1.39 -9.13
C TYR A 131 -6.67 -2.27 -7.92
N VAL A 132 -6.85 -3.55 -8.18
CA VAL A 132 -7.04 -4.57 -7.14
C VAL A 132 -5.87 -5.53 -7.18
N THR A 133 -5.36 -5.96 -6.04
CA THR A 133 -4.37 -7.04 -6.03
C THR A 133 -4.84 -8.21 -5.22
N ASP A 134 -4.46 -9.39 -5.66
CA ASP A 134 -4.37 -10.55 -4.80
C ASP A 134 -3.07 -10.50 -3.98
N VAL A 135 -2.72 -11.54 -3.26
CA VAL A 135 -1.58 -11.57 -2.33
C VAL A 135 -0.46 -12.45 -2.85
N GLY A 136 0.76 -11.89 -2.84
CA GLY A 136 1.99 -12.51 -3.33
C GLY A 136 3.02 -11.46 -3.77
N GLN A 137 4.04 -11.88 -4.52
CA GLN A 137 5.07 -10.97 -5.03
C GLN A 137 4.46 -9.84 -5.89
N HIS A 138 3.45 -10.16 -6.70
CA HIS A 138 2.71 -9.19 -7.52
C HIS A 138 2.06 -8.07 -6.68
N GLN A 139 1.63 -8.36 -5.46
CA GLN A 139 1.11 -7.35 -4.52
C GLN A 139 2.19 -6.33 -4.13
N MET A 140 3.40 -6.82 -3.80
CA MET A 140 4.52 -5.94 -3.45
C MET A 140 4.94 -5.08 -4.64
N TRP A 141 5.02 -5.65 -5.85
CA TRP A 141 5.32 -4.91 -7.07
C TRP A 141 4.24 -3.87 -7.37
N ALA A 142 2.96 -4.25 -7.25
CA ALA A 142 1.87 -3.31 -7.44
C ALA A 142 1.93 -2.15 -6.43
N ALA A 143 2.17 -2.44 -5.16
CA ALA A 143 2.31 -1.41 -4.13
C ALA A 143 3.42 -0.39 -4.41
N GLN A 144 4.51 -0.84 -5.07
CA GLN A 144 5.67 0.01 -5.39
C GLN A 144 5.53 0.75 -6.72
N TYR A 145 4.91 0.14 -7.74
CA TYR A 145 4.95 0.64 -9.11
C TYR A 145 3.61 1.19 -9.63
N LEU A 146 2.49 0.95 -8.93
CA LEU A 146 1.20 1.50 -9.34
C LEU A 146 1.18 3.02 -9.29
N ARG A 147 0.62 3.61 -10.34
CA ARG A 147 0.36 5.04 -10.45
C ARG A 147 -1.14 5.27 -10.37
N HIS A 148 -1.64 5.56 -9.19
CA HIS A 148 -3.03 5.93 -8.98
C HIS A 148 -3.12 7.29 -8.30
N THR A 149 -4.12 8.08 -8.63
CA THR A 149 -4.27 9.45 -8.13
C THR A 149 -5.48 9.61 -7.21
N LYS A 150 -6.41 8.65 -7.26
CA LYS A 150 -7.63 8.71 -6.46
C LYS A 150 -7.48 8.00 -5.11
N SER A 151 -8.06 8.60 -4.09
CA SER A 151 -8.29 7.90 -2.83
C SER A 151 -9.13 6.63 -3.09
N ARG A 152 -8.75 5.53 -2.44
CA ARG A 152 -9.35 4.19 -2.65
C ARG A 152 -9.15 3.62 -4.06
N GLY A 153 -8.22 4.17 -4.85
CA GLY A 153 -7.85 3.65 -6.16
C GLY A 153 -7.03 2.36 -6.13
N PHE A 154 -6.55 1.94 -4.95
CA PHE A 154 -5.81 0.71 -4.74
C PHE A 154 -6.46 -0.14 -3.65
N ILE A 155 -6.92 -1.34 -4.00
CA ILE A 155 -7.62 -2.28 -3.12
C ILE A 155 -6.77 -3.53 -2.96
N THR A 156 -6.42 -3.86 -1.74
CA THR A 156 -5.55 -4.99 -1.44
C THR A 156 -5.82 -5.56 -0.04
N SER A 157 -5.57 -6.85 0.16
CA SER A 157 -5.60 -7.48 1.48
C SER A 157 -4.32 -7.14 2.25
N GLY A 158 -4.15 -5.86 2.61
CA GLY A 158 -2.96 -5.37 3.32
C GLY A 158 -2.93 -5.74 4.81
N GLY A 159 -4.07 -6.11 5.38
CA GLY A 159 -4.18 -6.49 6.79
C GLY A 159 -3.88 -7.97 7.03
N LEU A 160 -4.71 -8.86 6.49
CA LEU A 160 -4.59 -10.32 6.68
C LEU A 160 -3.68 -10.98 5.64
N GLY A 161 -3.50 -10.38 4.47
CA GLY A 161 -2.70 -10.98 3.40
C GLY A 161 -3.31 -12.28 2.87
N THR A 162 -4.63 -12.28 2.63
CA THR A 162 -5.37 -13.47 2.21
C THR A 162 -5.23 -13.72 0.72
N MET A 163 -4.58 -14.80 0.33
CA MET A 163 -4.56 -15.26 -1.06
C MET A 163 -5.98 -15.68 -1.48
N GLY A 164 -6.35 -15.36 -2.73
CA GLY A 164 -7.71 -15.57 -3.25
C GLY A 164 -8.66 -14.39 -3.01
N PHE A 165 -8.24 -13.34 -2.29
CA PHE A 165 -9.02 -12.13 -2.05
C PHE A 165 -9.33 -11.35 -3.32
N GLY A 166 -8.40 -11.35 -4.29
CA GLY A 166 -8.37 -10.37 -5.38
C GLY A 166 -9.59 -10.42 -6.29
N TYR A 167 -10.02 -11.61 -6.70
CA TYR A 167 -11.13 -11.72 -7.67
C TYR A 167 -12.47 -11.24 -7.08
N GLY A 168 -12.80 -11.68 -5.86
CA GLY A 168 -14.00 -11.23 -5.17
C GLY A 168 -14.00 -9.71 -4.92
N ALA A 169 -12.84 -9.14 -4.56
CA ALA A 169 -12.69 -7.70 -4.38
C ALA A 169 -12.84 -6.93 -5.70
N ALA A 170 -12.32 -7.48 -6.82
CA ALA A 170 -12.47 -6.88 -8.15
C ALA A 170 -13.94 -6.90 -8.62
N ILE A 171 -14.66 -7.99 -8.38
CA ILE A 171 -16.11 -8.09 -8.64
C ILE A 171 -16.84 -7.03 -7.84
N GLY A 172 -16.62 -6.95 -6.53
CA GLY A 172 -17.24 -5.95 -5.66
C GLY A 172 -16.95 -4.52 -6.11
N ALA A 173 -15.71 -4.22 -6.45
CA ALA A 173 -15.32 -2.91 -6.98
C ALA A 173 -16.03 -2.58 -8.30
N GLN A 174 -16.06 -3.52 -9.25
CA GLN A 174 -16.69 -3.30 -10.55
C GLN A 174 -18.21 -3.11 -10.43
N MET A 175 -18.85 -3.86 -9.54
CA MET A 175 -20.28 -3.70 -9.26
C MET A 175 -20.60 -2.32 -8.65
N ALA A 176 -19.75 -1.87 -7.71
CA ALA A 176 -19.92 -0.58 -7.05
C ALA A 176 -19.69 0.62 -7.99
N LEU A 177 -18.75 0.49 -8.93
CA LEU A 177 -18.33 1.55 -9.84
C LEU A 177 -19.10 1.56 -11.17
N GLY A 178 -19.84 0.50 -11.47
CA GLY A 178 -20.50 0.32 -12.75
C GLY A 178 -19.51 0.05 -13.89
N ARG A 179 -20.04 -0.03 -15.13
CA ARG A 179 -19.24 -0.40 -16.34
C ARG A 179 -18.39 0.74 -16.90
N GLN A 180 -18.60 1.96 -16.45
CA GLN A 180 -17.90 3.14 -16.97
C GLN A 180 -16.47 3.26 -16.46
N GLN A 181 -16.20 2.73 -15.27
CA GLN A 181 -14.88 2.79 -14.65
C GLN A 181 -14.14 1.46 -14.80
N ARG A 182 -12.87 1.52 -15.16
CA ARG A 182 -12.04 0.33 -15.33
C ARG A 182 -11.61 -0.21 -13.99
N VAL A 183 -11.75 -1.52 -13.79
CA VAL A 183 -11.17 -2.25 -12.67
C VAL A 183 -10.13 -3.22 -13.24
N VAL A 184 -8.92 -3.11 -12.73
CA VAL A 184 -7.78 -3.96 -13.10
C VAL A 184 -7.35 -4.75 -11.89
N MET A 185 -7.29 -6.07 -12.02
CA MET A 185 -6.80 -6.97 -11.00
C MET A 185 -5.43 -7.50 -11.36
N PHE A 186 -4.46 -7.33 -10.49
CA PHE A 186 -3.16 -7.98 -10.55
C PHE A 186 -3.14 -9.19 -9.62
N THR A 187 -2.77 -10.33 -10.13
CA THR A 187 -2.71 -11.59 -9.36
C THR A 187 -1.50 -12.43 -9.78
N GLY A 188 -1.08 -13.33 -8.91
CA GLY A 188 -0.19 -14.42 -9.28
C GLY A 188 -0.99 -15.62 -9.77
N ASP A 189 -0.34 -16.56 -10.41
CA ASP A 189 -0.93 -17.80 -10.88
C ASP A 189 -1.55 -18.62 -9.74
N ALA A 190 -0.82 -18.84 -8.65
CA ALA A 190 -1.31 -19.59 -7.50
C ALA A 190 -2.50 -18.93 -6.81
N SER A 191 -2.45 -17.61 -6.57
CA SER A 191 -3.56 -16.86 -5.95
C SER A 191 -4.80 -16.87 -6.85
N PHE A 192 -4.60 -16.76 -8.16
CA PHE A 192 -5.69 -16.80 -9.14
C PHE A 192 -6.42 -18.15 -9.09
N HIS A 193 -5.68 -19.26 -8.99
CA HIS A 193 -6.26 -20.59 -8.90
C HIS A 193 -7.13 -20.80 -7.65
N MET A 194 -6.87 -20.10 -6.55
CA MET A 194 -7.65 -20.25 -5.32
C MET A 194 -9.12 -19.83 -5.48
N ASN A 195 -9.40 -18.87 -6.35
CA ASN A 195 -10.76 -18.36 -6.60
C ASN A 195 -11.06 -18.24 -8.10
N LEU A 196 -10.49 -19.08 -8.93
CA LEU A 196 -10.70 -19.12 -10.38
C LEU A 196 -12.19 -19.26 -10.75
N ASN A 197 -12.97 -19.98 -9.95
CA ASN A 197 -14.42 -20.14 -10.12
C ASN A 197 -15.16 -18.81 -10.15
N GLU A 198 -14.67 -17.76 -9.49
CA GLU A 198 -15.31 -16.43 -9.49
C GLU A 198 -15.19 -15.72 -10.85
N ALA A 199 -14.37 -16.22 -11.76
CA ALA A 199 -14.38 -15.76 -13.14
C ALA A 199 -15.75 -16.03 -13.81
N CYS A 200 -16.41 -17.16 -13.47
CA CYS A 200 -17.75 -17.44 -13.95
C CYS A 200 -18.77 -16.42 -13.43
N THR A 201 -18.65 -16.00 -12.18
CA THR A 201 -19.47 -14.95 -11.59
C THR A 201 -19.29 -13.62 -12.36
N ALA A 202 -18.04 -13.23 -12.62
CA ALA A 202 -17.75 -12.01 -13.37
C ALA A 202 -18.34 -12.05 -14.80
N VAL A 203 -18.22 -13.19 -15.49
CA VAL A 203 -18.81 -13.39 -16.83
C VAL A 203 -20.34 -13.36 -16.78
N SER A 204 -20.97 -14.05 -15.83
CA SER A 204 -22.43 -14.11 -15.69
C SER A 204 -23.05 -12.73 -15.43
N TYR A 205 -22.35 -11.84 -14.73
CA TYR A 205 -22.77 -10.47 -14.51
C TYR A 205 -22.20 -9.48 -15.52
N GLU A 206 -21.51 -9.97 -16.56
CA GLU A 206 -20.89 -9.16 -17.62
C GLU A 206 -20.00 -8.02 -17.07
N LEU A 207 -19.20 -8.33 -16.05
CA LEU A 207 -18.29 -7.37 -15.42
C LEU A 207 -17.00 -7.25 -16.23
N PRO A 208 -16.64 -6.06 -16.77
CA PRO A 208 -15.48 -5.88 -17.63
C PRO A 208 -14.17 -5.75 -16.83
N ILE A 209 -13.89 -6.73 -15.98
CA ILE A 209 -12.67 -6.77 -15.16
C ILE A 209 -11.49 -7.17 -16.03
N ILE A 210 -10.42 -6.39 -15.99
CA ILE A 210 -9.14 -6.72 -16.63
C ILE A 210 -8.29 -7.48 -15.61
N THR A 211 -8.01 -8.75 -15.89
CA THR A 211 -7.18 -9.60 -15.02
C THR A 211 -5.80 -9.78 -15.62
N VAL A 212 -4.77 -9.36 -14.89
CA VAL A 212 -3.36 -9.49 -15.24
C VAL A 212 -2.72 -10.53 -14.32
N ILE A 213 -2.33 -11.67 -14.88
CA ILE A 213 -1.76 -12.79 -14.14
C ILE A 213 -0.25 -12.80 -14.33
N PHE A 214 0.48 -12.64 -13.22
CA PHE A 214 1.93 -12.81 -13.18
C PHE A 214 2.23 -14.30 -12.97
N ASN A 215 2.61 -14.98 -14.05
CA ASN A 215 3.05 -16.37 -14.01
C ASN A 215 4.56 -16.39 -14.13
N ASN A 216 5.24 -16.79 -13.07
CA ASN A 216 6.69 -16.93 -12.99
C ASN A 216 7.16 -18.40 -13.13
N SER A 217 6.22 -19.33 -13.36
CA SER A 217 6.48 -20.77 -13.59
C SER A 217 7.15 -21.48 -12.40
N VAL A 218 6.90 -21.05 -11.16
CA VAL A 218 7.37 -21.71 -9.92
C VAL A 218 6.22 -21.94 -8.97
#